data_399518da346be23bee8b83269b319c90
#
_entry.id   399518da346be23bee8b83269b319c90
#
_cell.length_a   1.000
_cell.length_b   1.000
_cell.length_c   1.000
_cell.angle_alpha   90.00
_cell.angle_beta   90.00
_cell.angle_gamma   90.00
#
_symmetry.space_group_name_H-M   'P 1'
#
loop_
_entity.id
_entity.type
_entity.pdbx_description
1 polymer ?
#
loop_
_entity_poly.entity_id
_entity_poly.type
_entity_poly.pdbx_seq_one_letter_code
_entity_poly.pdbx_strand_id
1 'polypeptide(L)'
;VSFLYKGKSINLGIVLQPEKNDKDRYGWTIIGINGLEKLGYRDSSRHLTISPEQHEAEFMELESSFKLESNCFSELRNSNLSLDALSYFFALVETKTLVFDKRVETIFHFFDVPGYSFSVKFHNRNKANNGWLISHFAKTEDKDKQSLINKLLGR
;
A
#
# COMPACT_ATOMS: atom_id res chain seq x y z
N VAL A 1 -9.35 -0.68 -5.02
CA VAL A 1 -10.29 -1.29 -4.08
C VAL A 1 -10.84 -0.19 -3.17
N SER A 2 -12.15 -0.23 -2.88
CA SER A 2 -12.80 0.67 -1.93
C SER A 2 -12.87 0.03 -0.55
N PHE A 3 -12.58 0.82 0.47
CA PHE A 3 -12.71 0.45 1.88
C PHE A 3 -13.51 1.51 2.64
N LEU A 4 -14.11 1.11 3.74
CA LEU A 4 -14.69 2.01 4.74
C LEU A 4 -13.67 2.24 5.87
N TYR A 5 -13.35 3.49 6.12
CA TYR A 5 -12.47 3.94 7.18
C TYR A 5 -13.12 5.07 7.97
N LYS A 6 -13.37 4.86 9.26
CA LYS A 6 -14.07 5.85 10.13
C LYS A 6 -15.38 6.36 9.48
N GLY A 7 -16.15 5.43 8.87
CA GLY A 7 -17.43 5.75 8.22
C GLY A 7 -17.34 6.42 6.84
N LYS A 8 -16.14 6.63 6.31
CA LYS A 8 -15.92 7.23 4.98
C LYS A 8 -15.39 6.20 4.00
N SER A 9 -15.85 6.27 2.75
CA SER A 9 -15.31 5.45 1.66
C SER A 9 -14.00 6.03 1.17
N ILE A 10 -12.97 5.19 1.08
CA ILE A 10 -11.64 5.53 0.56
C ILE A 10 -11.20 4.50 -0.46
N ASN A 11 -10.46 4.94 -1.47
CA ASN A 11 -9.89 4.05 -2.49
C ASN A 11 -8.39 3.86 -2.24
N LEU A 12 -7.98 2.58 -2.16
CA LEU A 12 -6.59 2.16 -2.09
C LEU A 12 -6.22 1.33 -3.33
N GLY A 13 -5.00 1.48 -3.82
CA GLY A 13 -4.41 0.59 -4.81
C GLY A 13 -3.72 -0.58 -4.10
N ILE A 14 -4.11 -1.82 -4.40
CA ILE A 14 -3.43 -3.02 -3.90
C ILE A 14 -2.68 -3.65 -5.07
N VAL A 15 -1.38 -3.79 -4.94
CA VAL A 15 -0.53 -4.42 -5.93
C VAL A 15 -0.28 -5.86 -5.50
N LEU A 16 -0.61 -6.78 -6.39
CA LEU A 16 -0.48 -8.22 -6.18
C LEU A 16 0.52 -8.79 -7.19
N GLN A 17 1.28 -9.78 -6.74
CA GLN A 17 2.19 -10.56 -7.57
C GLN A 17 1.94 -12.06 -7.35
N PRO A 18 1.97 -12.90 -8.40
CA PRO A 18 1.94 -14.34 -8.20
C PRO A 18 3.28 -14.81 -7.62
N GLU A 19 3.24 -15.49 -6.50
CA GLU A 19 4.40 -16.11 -5.85
C GLU A 19 4.15 -17.59 -5.61
N LYS A 20 5.23 -18.37 -5.68
CA LYS A 20 5.23 -19.80 -5.43
C LYS A 20 5.43 -20.02 -3.94
N ASN A 21 4.53 -20.73 -3.29
CA ASN A 21 4.66 -21.07 -1.88
C ASN A 21 5.48 -22.34 -1.65
N ASP A 22 5.78 -22.67 -0.39
CA ASP A 22 6.56 -23.84 0.03
C ASP A 22 5.99 -25.19 -0.43
N LYS A 23 4.72 -25.21 -0.83
CA LYS A 23 4.00 -26.39 -1.37
C LYS A 23 3.97 -26.43 -2.89
N ASP A 24 4.83 -25.69 -3.55
CA ASP A 24 4.95 -25.64 -5.02
C ASP A 24 3.69 -25.12 -5.74
N ARG A 25 2.82 -24.37 -5.02
CA ARG A 25 1.61 -23.76 -5.56
C ARG A 25 1.77 -22.26 -5.72
N TYR A 26 1.25 -21.73 -6.83
CA TYR A 26 1.18 -20.28 -7.01
C TYR A 26 0.00 -19.69 -6.26
N GLY A 27 0.26 -18.58 -5.58
CA GLY A 27 -0.74 -17.74 -4.92
C GLY A 27 -0.50 -16.26 -5.23
N TRP A 28 -1.53 -15.44 -5.10
CA TRP A 28 -1.38 -13.99 -5.19
C TRP A 28 -0.97 -13.43 -3.84
N THR A 29 0.16 -12.72 -3.78
CA THR A 29 0.65 -12.04 -2.58
C THR A 29 0.59 -10.53 -2.76
N ILE A 30 0.31 -9.80 -1.69
CA ILE A 30 0.30 -8.34 -1.70
C ILE A 30 1.75 -7.87 -1.55
N ILE A 31 2.25 -7.14 -2.55
CA ILE A 31 3.60 -6.60 -2.59
C ILE A 31 3.66 -5.08 -2.46
N GLY A 32 2.51 -4.41 -2.53
CA GLY A 32 2.43 -2.96 -2.39
C GLY A 32 1.01 -2.46 -2.17
N ILE A 33 0.92 -1.30 -1.52
CA ILE A 33 -0.35 -0.62 -1.27
C ILE A 33 -0.13 0.87 -1.51
N ASN A 34 -0.96 1.45 -2.36
CA ASN A 34 -0.96 2.87 -2.70
C ASN A 34 -2.15 3.58 -2.05
N GLY A 35 -1.95 4.80 -1.59
CA GLY A 35 -2.99 5.63 -1.01
C GLY A 35 -3.11 5.52 0.51
N LEU A 36 -2.15 4.89 1.21
CA LEU A 36 -2.12 4.76 2.68
C LEU A 36 -2.01 6.11 3.40
N GLU A 37 -1.50 7.14 2.73
CA GLU A 37 -1.46 8.50 3.25
C GLU A 37 -2.86 9.04 3.61
N LYS A 38 -3.91 8.54 2.94
CA LYS A 38 -5.32 8.85 3.23
C LYS A 38 -5.79 8.29 4.57
N LEU A 39 -5.07 7.30 5.11
CA LEU A 39 -5.32 6.67 6.40
C LEU A 39 -4.48 7.27 7.52
N GLY A 40 -3.67 8.31 7.21
CA GLY A 40 -2.75 8.92 8.14
C GLY A 40 -1.38 8.22 8.20
N TYR A 41 -1.14 7.20 7.36
CA TYR A 41 0.21 6.66 7.20
C TYR A 41 1.09 7.76 6.61
N ARG A 42 2.14 8.08 7.33
CA ARG A 42 3.20 8.96 6.87
C ARG A 42 4.49 8.16 6.93
N ASP A 43 5.12 8.01 5.81
CA ASP A 43 6.53 7.59 5.76
C ASP A 43 7.36 8.79 6.25
N SER A 44 7.32 9.01 7.56
CA SER A 44 7.95 10.18 8.14
C SER A 44 9.37 9.83 8.57
N SER A 45 10.31 10.45 7.91
CA SER A 45 11.67 10.63 8.41
C SER A 45 11.75 11.62 9.60
N ARG A 46 10.61 12.14 10.07
CA ARG A 46 10.53 12.99 11.25
C ARG A 46 10.34 12.13 12.48
N HIS A 47 11.34 12.10 13.33
CA HIS A 47 11.32 11.44 14.62
C HIS A 47 11.04 12.50 15.69
N LEU A 48 10.02 12.29 16.54
CA LEU A 48 10.02 12.90 17.86
C LEU A 48 11.16 12.21 18.63
N THR A 49 12.28 12.90 18.72
CA THR A 49 13.30 12.54 19.66
C THR A 49 12.94 13.17 20.99
N ILE A 50 12.66 12.35 22.00
CA ILE A 50 12.74 12.80 23.37
C ILE A 50 14.18 13.24 23.55
N SER A 51 14.42 14.54 23.74
CA SER A 51 15.76 15.07 23.92
C SER A 51 16.39 14.41 25.15
N PRO A 52 17.64 13.92 25.10
CA PRO A 52 18.30 13.40 26.29
C PRO A 52 18.51 14.47 27.38
N GLU A 53 18.25 15.73 27.08
CA GLU A 53 18.28 16.86 28.01
C GLU A 53 16.94 17.08 28.74
N GLN A 54 15.87 16.35 28.35
CA GLN A 54 14.59 16.42 29.04
C GLN A 54 14.67 15.74 30.42
N HIS A 55 14.13 16.41 31.43
CA HIS A 55 14.09 15.91 32.81
C HIS A 55 13.25 14.62 32.91
N GLU A 56 13.60 13.75 33.88
CA GLU A 56 12.85 12.50 34.17
C GLU A 56 11.35 12.72 34.34
N ALA A 57 10.91 13.91 34.80
CA ALA A 57 9.50 14.27 34.95
C ALA A 57 8.73 14.26 33.62
N GLU A 58 9.37 14.58 32.49
CA GLU A 58 8.72 14.59 31.17
C GLU A 58 8.64 13.19 30.59
N PHE A 59 9.50 12.27 31.00
CA PHE A 59 9.40 10.85 30.63
C PHE A 59 8.15 10.19 31.24
N MET A 60 7.68 10.68 32.40
CA MET A 60 6.44 10.20 33.03
C MET A 60 5.18 10.66 32.30
N GLU A 61 5.27 11.60 31.36
CA GLU A 61 4.17 12.02 30.49
C GLU A 61 3.98 11.08 29.27
N LEU A 62 4.73 10.00 29.19
CA LEU A 62 4.51 8.98 28.15
C LEU A 62 3.05 8.49 28.15
N GLU A 63 2.43 8.39 29.34
CA GLU A 63 1.02 8.01 29.48
C GLU A 63 0.08 9.07 28.86
N SER A 64 0.38 10.36 28.98
CA SER A 64 -0.40 11.42 28.37
C SER A 64 -0.25 11.43 26.86
N SER A 65 0.93 11.07 26.34
CA SER A 65 1.17 10.89 24.90
C SER A 65 0.30 9.78 24.31
N PHE A 66 0.01 8.71 25.06
CA PHE A 66 -0.92 7.65 24.65
C PHE A 66 -2.40 8.08 24.65
N LYS A 67 -2.74 9.13 25.37
CA LYS A 67 -4.11 9.67 25.46
C LYS A 67 -4.38 10.75 24.41
N LEU A 68 -3.34 11.29 23.77
CA LEU A 68 -3.49 12.26 22.68
C LEU A 68 -4.00 11.54 21.43
N GLU A 69 -5.10 12.03 20.85
CA GLU A 69 -5.63 11.55 19.57
C GLU A 69 -4.68 11.83 18.39
N SER A 70 -3.51 12.36 18.65
CA SER A 70 -2.52 12.72 17.64
C SER A 70 -1.69 11.51 17.26
N ASN A 71 -1.38 11.41 15.99
CA ASN A 71 -0.57 10.36 15.35
C ASN A 71 0.91 10.33 15.81
N CYS A 72 1.17 10.68 17.07
CA CYS A 72 2.51 10.87 17.63
C CYS A 72 3.29 9.57 17.85
N PHE A 73 2.62 8.41 17.80
CA PHE A 73 3.32 7.13 18.01
C PHE A 73 4.37 6.83 16.93
N SER A 74 4.15 7.31 15.71
CA SER A 74 5.16 7.16 14.65
C SER A 74 6.45 7.91 14.96
N GLU A 75 6.39 8.87 15.85
CA GLU A 75 7.49 9.76 16.21
C GLU A 75 8.32 9.21 17.37
N LEU A 76 7.73 8.32 18.21
CA LEU A 76 8.41 7.64 19.31
C LEU A 76 9.17 6.38 18.86
N ARG A 77 9.10 6.02 17.59
CA ARG A 77 9.77 4.82 17.08
C ARG A 77 11.27 5.03 16.92
N ASN A 78 12.04 3.99 17.17
CA ASN A 78 13.44 3.94 16.79
C ASN A 78 13.57 4.09 15.25
N SER A 79 14.52 4.92 14.79
CA SER A 79 14.79 5.14 13.36
C SER A 79 15.08 3.87 12.57
N ASN A 80 15.56 2.82 13.25
CA ASN A 80 15.85 1.51 12.65
C ASN A 80 14.62 0.57 12.60
N LEU A 81 13.50 0.95 13.24
CA LEU A 81 12.24 0.22 13.18
C LEU A 81 11.35 0.89 12.13
N SER A 82 11.40 0.43 10.89
CA SER A 82 10.42 0.83 9.88
C SER A 82 9.12 0.05 10.12
N LEU A 83 8.04 0.77 10.41
CA LEU A 83 6.70 0.20 10.24
C LEU A 83 6.46 0.15 8.73
N ASP A 84 6.55 -1.04 8.13
CA ASP A 84 6.28 -1.12 6.71
C ASP A 84 4.79 -0.89 6.41
N ALA A 85 4.51 -0.42 5.21
CA ALA A 85 3.17 -0.08 4.77
C ALA A 85 2.20 -1.28 4.83
N LEU A 86 2.71 -2.50 4.62
CA LEU A 86 1.92 -3.73 4.66
C LEU A 86 1.49 -4.07 6.08
N SER A 87 2.41 -4.01 7.05
CA SER A 87 2.10 -4.25 8.46
C SER A 87 1.05 -3.26 8.98
N TYR A 88 1.18 -1.98 8.63
CA TYR A 88 0.19 -0.98 8.98
C TYR A 88 -1.19 -1.29 8.38
N PHE A 89 -1.24 -1.62 7.10
CA PHE A 89 -2.47 -1.99 6.40
C PHE A 89 -3.14 -3.21 7.06
N PHE A 90 -2.38 -4.29 7.29
CA PHE A 90 -2.92 -5.51 7.90
C PHE A 90 -3.44 -5.25 9.31
N ALA A 91 -2.73 -4.45 10.13
CA ALA A 91 -3.22 -4.08 11.44
C ALA A 91 -4.57 -3.36 11.39
N LEU A 92 -4.77 -2.44 10.45
CA LEU A 92 -6.06 -1.76 10.27
C LEU A 92 -7.19 -2.72 9.82
N VAL A 93 -6.87 -3.69 8.97
CA VAL A 93 -7.85 -4.69 8.49
C VAL A 93 -8.21 -5.65 9.63
N GLU A 94 -7.23 -6.19 10.36
CA GLU A 94 -7.42 -7.13 11.46
C GLU A 94 -8.22 -6.51 12.61
N THR A 95 -7.94 -5.25 12.94
CA THR A 95 -8.70 -4.49 13.95
C THR A 95 -10.06 -4.02 13.48
N LYS A 96 -10.46 -4.32 12.24
CA LYS A 96 -11.69 -3.85 11.59
C LYS A 96 -11.84 -2.33 11.54
N THR A 97 -10.74 -1.61 11.70
CA THR A 97 -10.68 -0.15 11.51
C THR A 97 -10.80 0.21 10.02
N LEU A 98 -10.29 -0.67 9.17
CA LEU A 98 -10.40 -0.62 7.72
C LEU A 98 -11.22 -1.83 7.23
N VAL A 99 -12.40 -1.56 6.69
CA VAL A 99 -13.34 -2.62 6.25
C VAL A 99 -13.44 -2.62 4.74
N PHE A 100 -13.26 -3.79 4.12
CA PHE A 100 -13.47 -3.94 2.67
C PHE A 100 -14.91 -3.55 2.31
N ASP A 101 -15.07 -2.73 1.29
CA ASP A 101 -16.35 -2.33 0.72
C ASP A 101 -16.58 -3.04 -0.62
N LYS A 102 -15.81 -2.68 -1.63
CA LYS A 102 -15.95 -3.27 -2.96
C LYS A 102 -14.69 -3.17 -3.81
N ARG A 103 -14.62 -4.05 -4.79
CA ARG A 103 -13.66 -3.94 -5.88
C ARG A 103 -14.09 -2.81 -6.83
N VAL A 104 -13.21 -1.85 -7.07
CA VAL A 104 -13.46 -0.74 -7.99
C VAL A 104 -12.98 -1.10 -9.40
N GLU A 105 -11.71 -1.51 -9.53
CA GLU A 105 -11.10 -1.88 -10.80
C GLU A 105 -10.05 -2.97 -10.58
N THR A 106 -9.80 -3.77 -11.61
CA THR A 106 -8.67 -4.70 -11.66
C THR A 106 -7.92 -4.48 -12.97
N ILE A 107 -6.61 -4.33 -12.88
CA ILE A 107 -5.71 -4.19 -14.02
C ILE A 107 -4.61 -5.23 -13.87
N PHE A 108 -4.40 -6.02 -14.92
CA PHE A 108 -3.25 -6.92 -15.02
C PHE A 108 -2.14 -6.23 -15.80
N HIS A 109 -0.94 -6.19 -15.23
CA HIS A 109 0.25 -5.67 -15.89
C HIS A 109 1.19 -6.82 -16.26
N PHE A 110 1.68 -6.83 -17.46
CA PHE A 110 2.56 -7.86 -18.01
C PHE A 110 3.89 -7.24 -18.39
N PHE A 111 4.96 -7.69 -17.75
CA PHE A 111 6.34 -7.22 -17.93
C PHE A 111 7.28 -8.34 -18.43
N ASP A 112 6.82 -9.60 -18.44
CA ASP A 112 7.67 -10.76 -18.78
C ASP A 112 7.86 -10.96 -20.29
N VAL A 113 7.20 -10.16 -21.12
CA VAL A 113 7.36 -10.24 -22.57
C VAL A 113 8.60 -9.46 -22.99
N PRO A 114 9.62 -10.09 -23.60
CA PRO A 114 10.83 -9.39 -24.03
C PRO A 114 10.53 -8.20 -24.94
N GLY A 115 11.08 -7.03 -24.61
CA GLY A 115 10.95 -5.80 -25.41
C GLY A 115 9.59 -5.11 -25.34
N TYR A 116 8.65 -5.60 -24.55
CA TYR A 116 7.31 -5.02 -24.45
C TYR A 116 6.77 -5.05 -23.03
N SER A 117 5.85 -4.11 -22.76
CA SER A 117 4.96 -4.15 -21.59
C SER A 117 3.53 -3.84 -22.03
N PHE A 118 2.55 -4.48 -21.38
CA PHE A 118 1.14 -4.18 -21.66
C PHE A 118 0.28 -4.37 -20.43
N SER A 119 -0.89 -3.76 -20.47
CA SER A 119 -1.88 -3.88 -19.41
C SER A 119 -3.22 -4.33 -19.98
N VAL A 120 -3.92 -5.17 -19.22
CA VAL A 120 -5.24 -5.69 -19.55
C VAL A 120 -6.22 -5.28 -18.47
N LYS A 121 -7.35 -4.73 -18.86
CA LYS A 121 -8.45 -4.41 -17.94
C LYS A 121 -9.80 -4.80 -18.52
N PHE A 122 -10.79 -4.95 -17.65
CA PHE A 122 -12.14 -5.23 -18.09
C PHE A 122 -12.81 -3.95 -18.62
N HIS A 123 -13.29 -4.03 -19.86
CA HIS A 123 -14.07 -2.95 -20.48
C HIS A 123 -15.53 -3.38 -20.58
N ASN A 124 -16.40 -2.57 -19.95
CA ASN A 124 -17.84 -2.70 -20.13
C ASN A 124 -18.28 -1.67 -21.17
N ARG A 125 -18.57 -2.14 -22.36
CA ARG A 125 -19.11 -1.33 -23.46
C ARG A 125 -20.54 -1.78 -23.71
N ASN A 126 -21.47 -0.84 -23.77
CA ASN A 126 -22.92 -1.11 -23.93
C ASN A 126 -23.28 -1.84 -25.24
N LYS A 127 -22.33 -2.20 -26.07
CA LYS A 127 -22.47 -2.94 -27.34
C LYS A 127 -21.34 -3.96 -27.44
N ALA A 128 -21.31 -4.74 -28.53
CA ALA A 128 -20.33 -5.78 -28.80
C ALA A 128 -18.88 -5.46 -28.30
N ASN A 129 -18.15 -6.47 -27.84
CA ASN A 129 -16.76 -6.42 -27.32
C ASN A 129 -16.62 -6.01 -25.83
N ASN A 130 -17.51 -6.47 -24.96
CA ASN A 130 -17.27 -6.48 -23.51
C ASN A 130 -16.25 -7.55 -23.15
N GLY A 131 -15.38 -7.25 -22.23
CA GLY A 131 -14.43 -8.23 -21.70
C GLY A 131 -13.08 -7.66 -21.33
N TRP A 132 -12.14 -8.56 -21.11
CA TRP A 132 -10.75 -8.23 -20.82
C TRP A 132 -10.03 -7.87 -22.10
N LEU A 133 -9.59 -6.63 -22.20
CA LEU A 133 -8.94 -6.08 -23.39
C LEU A 133 -7.63 -5.41 -23.00
N ILE A 134 -6.68 -5.40 -23.93
CA ILE A 134 -5.44 -4.63 -23.79
C ILE A 134 -5.81 -3.14 -23.72
N SER A 135 -5.51 -2.51 -22.61
CA SER A 135 -5.78 -1.09 -22.36
C SER A 135 -4.56 -0.21 -22.60
N HIS A 136 -3.38 -0.80 -22.52
CA HIS A 136 -2.11 -0.15 -22.80
C HIS A 136 -1.15 -1.16 -23.40
N PHE A 137 -0.37 -0.76 -24.40
CA PHE A 137 0.69 -1.54 -25.02
C PHE A 137 1.84 -0.61 -25.38
N ALA A 138 3.06 -0.97 -24.95
CA ALA A 138 4.25 -0.18 -25.22
C ALA A 138 5.46 -1.05 -25.51
N LYS A 139 6.31 -0.61 -26.42
CA LYS A 139 7.67 -1.14 -26.53
C LYS A 139 8.46 -0.65 -25.32
N THR A 140 9.01 -1.56 -24.54
CA THR A 140 9.68 -1.28 -23.28
C THR A 140 10.94 -2.11 -23.17
N GLU A 141 12.07 -1.47 -23.06
CA GLU A 141 13.34 -2.16 -22.85
C GLU A 141 13.36 -2.79 -21.44
N ASP A 142 14.03 -3.93 -21.29
CA ASP A 142 14.03 -4.66 -20.03
C ASP A 142 14.59 -3.86 -18.86
N LYS A 143 15.54 -2.95 -19.12
CA LYS A 143 16.08 -2.01 -18.11
C LYS A 143 15.03 -1.03 -17.57
N ASP A 144 14.01 -0.68 -18.37
CA ASP A 144 13.00 0.31 -18.02
C ASP A 144 11.80 -0.33 -17.29
N LYS A 145 11.64 -1.65 -17.42
CA LYS A 145 10.54 -2.39 -16.78
C LYS A 145 10.56 -2.28 -15.27
N GLN A 146 11.76 -2.33 -14.66
CA GLN A 146 11.89 -2.19 -13.21
C GLN A 146 11.43 -0.82 -12.71
N SER A 147 11.69 0.24 -13.49
CA SER A 147 11.19 1.60 -13.18
C SER A 147 9.66 1.66 -13.21
N LEU A 148 9.03 0.98 -14.19
CA LEU A 148 7.57 0.89 -14.26
C LEU A 148 6.98 0.12 -13.07
N ILE A 149 7.61 -0.99 -12.66
CA ILE A 149 7.21 -1.76 -11.48
C ILE A 149 7.33 -0.91 -10.22
N ASN A 150 8.45 -0.22 -10.02
CA ASN A 150 8.64 0.68 -8.88
C ASN A 150 7.56 1.77 -8.82
N LYS A 151 7.22 2.36 -9.96
CA LYS A 151 6.13 3.34 -10.05
C LYS A 151 4.77 2.75 -9.65
N LEU A 152 4.48 1.50 -10.02
CA LEU A 152 3.26 0.81 -9.59
C LEU A 152 3.25 0.55 -8.08
N LEU A 153 4.42 0.32 -7.48
CA LEU A 153 4.59 0.11 -6.04
C LEU A 153 4.60 1.43 -5.24
N GLY A 154 4.54 2.59 -5.92
CA GLY A 154 4.62 3.90 -5.26
C GLY A 154 6.02 4.24 -4.74
N ARG A 155 7.07 3.69 -5.38
CA ARG A 155 8.48 3.87 -5.04
C ARG A 155 9.21 4.73 -6.07
#